data_789bae7cc8e1a3cd8b9ed10d3391228f
#
_entry.id   789bae7cc8e1a3cd8b9ed10d3391228f
#
_cell.length_a   1.000
_cell.length_b   1.000
_cell.length_c   1.000
_cell.angle_alpha   90.00
_cell.angle_beta   90.00
_cell.angle_gamma   90.00
#
_symmetry.space_group_name_H-M   'P 1'
#
loop_
_entity.id
_entity.type
_entity.pdbx_description
1 polymer ?
#
loop_
_entity_poly.entity_id
_entity_poly.type
_entity_poly.pdbx_seq_one_letter_code
_entity_poly.pdbx_strand_id
1 'polypeptide(L)'
;LYDGMSTAGGDANADMAKLLDTSVILVIDATGITRGVAPLLSGYQAFDKDVTIAGVILNKVAGERHESKLVQAIEHYTDIPVVGSVRRSKELIIDERHLGLMPANETPESQNFINRAAKHIADQVDLSALLASNQTTIKPLPPVVNHTTKTLTVAVAKDSAFGFYYSDDLNAFESLGVNLVYFDTLKDTQLPKSDALFIGGGFPETQLDALSENQSLLTDIKTKIEAGLPTYAECGGLMYLSRQITHQGKSHKMVGVIEADTLMTPKPIGRGYVQLAPTNKHPWSEVAKKIYAHEFHYSKLENLDPKTHYAYEVLRGVGVDNKRDGILKH
;
A
#
# COMPACT_ATOMS: atom_id res chain seq x y z
N LEU A 1 -0.62 10.49 -15.34
CA LEU A 1 -2.02 10.23 -15.73
C LEU A 1 -2.13 9.00 -16.62
N TYR A 2 -1.32 8.91 -17.69
CA TYR A 2 -1.39 7.86 -18.71
C TYR A 2 -0.31 6.78 -18.56
N ASP A 3 0.57 6.90 -17.58
CA ASP A 3 1.60 5.90 -17.32
C ASP A 3 0.99 4.71 -16.56
N GLY A 4 1.23 3.52 -17.10
CA GLY A 4 0.88 2.24 -16.54
C GLY A 4 1.95 1.20 -16.88
N MET A 5 1.71 -0.06 -16.60
CA MET A 5 2.63 -1.15 -16.95
C MET A 5 2.51 -1.56 -18.42
N SER A 6 1.35 -1.29 -19.03
CA SER A 6 1.09 -1.59 -20.44
C SER A 6 1.27 -0.33 -21.27
N THR A 7 2.08 -0.40 -22.33
CA THR A 7 2.20 0.69 -23.31
C THR A 7 0.94 0.86 -24.17
N ALA A 8 0.03 -0.11 -24.13
CA ALA A 8 -1.25 -0.07 -24.82
C ALA A 8 -2.37 0.54 -23.96
N GLY A 9 -2.09 0.91 -22.72
CA GLY A 9 -3.09 1.42 -21.77
C GLY A 9 -3.87 0.30 -21.07
N GLY A 10 -4.91 0.68 -20.32
CA GLY A 10 -5.81 -0.22 -19.59
C GLY A 10 -5.46 -0.41 -18.12
N ASP A 11 -4.39 0.21 -17.63
CA ASP A 11 -3.91 0.10 -16.24
C ASP A 11 -3.32 1.42 -15.70
N ALA A 12 -3.70 2.55 -16.31
CA ALA A 12 -3.29 3.88 -15.88
C ALA A 12 -4.38 4.58 -15.05
N ASN A 13 -4.02 5.69 -14.40
CA ASN A 13 -4.99 6.51 -13.65
C ASN A 13 -6.10 7.07 -14.55
N ALA A 14 -5.84 7.29 -15.83
CA ALA A 14 -6.83 7.68 -16.82
C ALA A 14 -7.92 6.61 -17.01
N ASP A 15 -7.52 5.33 -17.01
CA ASP A 15 -8.45 4.21 -17.13
C ASP A 15 -9.33 4.07 -15.88
N MET A 16 -8.74 4.34 -14.71
CA MET A 16 -9.49 4.41 -13.45
C MET A 16 -10.51 5.55 -13.46
N ALA A 17 -10.14 6.74 -13.95
CA ALA A 17 -11.06 7.87 -14.04
C ALA A 17 -12.26 7.54 -14.96
N LYS A 18 -12.02 6.89 -16.10
CA LYS A 18 -13.08 6.42 -17.00
C LYS A 18 -13.98 5.37 -16.35
N LEU A 19 -13.39 4.41 -15.63
CA LEU A 19 -14.12 3.36 -14.91
C LEU A 19 -15.06 3.94 -13.83
N LEU A 20 -14.60 4.97 -13.14
CA LEU A 20 -15.33 5.65 -12.06
C LEU A 20 -16.28 6.75 -12.59
N ASP A 21 -16.25 7.04 -13.88
CA ASP A 21 -16.97 8.16 -14.49
C ASP A 21 -16.73 9.48 -13.75
N THR A 22 -15.46 9.77 -13.49
CA THR A 22 -15.04 10.94 -12.70
C THR A 22 -14.09 11.85 -13.48
N SER A 23 -14.16 13.14 -13.22
CA SER A 23 -13.21 14.09 -13.78
C SER A 23 -11.85 14.04 -13.05
N VAL A 24 -10.82 14.52 -13.73
CA VAL A 24 -9.43 14.51 -13.26
C VAL A 24 -9.00 15.92 -12.87
N ILE A 25 -8.38 16.06 -11.72
CA ILE A 25 -7.57 17.23 -11.35
C ILE A 25 -6.11 16.88 -11.52
N LEU A 26 -5.40 17.59 -12.39
CA LEU A 26 -3.98 17.38 -12.60
C LEU A 26 -3.16 18.16 -11.56
N VAL A 27 -2.21 17.48 -10.91
CA VAL A 27 -1.21 18.13 -10.07
C VAL A 27 0.11 18.18 -10.85
N ILE A 28 0.56 19.36 -11.24
CA ILE A 28 1.75 19.56 -12.08
C ILE A 28 2.91 20.09 -11.25
N ASP A 29 4.05 19.41 -11.28
CA ASP A 29 5.30 19.96 -10.75
C ASP A 29 5.77 21.12 -11.65
N ALA A 30 5.63 22.33 -11.14
CA ALA A 30 5.93 23.57 -11.86
C ALA A 30 7.43 23.94 -11.81
N THR A 31 8.29 23.09 -11.24
CA THR A 31 9.71 23.40 -11.10
C THR A 31 10.38 23.62 -12.47
N GLY A 32 10.90 24.84 -12.69
CA GLY A 32 11.61 25.17 -13.94
C GLY A 32 10.73 25.31 -15.18
N ILE A 33 9.40 25.24 -15.03
CA ILE A 33 8.43 25.39 -16.13
C ILE A 33 7.82 26.79 -16.07
N THR A 34 7.52 27.37 -17.23
CA THR A 34 6.70 28.58 -17.39
C THR A 34 5.68 28.33 -18.51
N ARG A 35 5.82 28.96 -19.68
CA ARG A 35 4.91 28.75 -20.82
C ARG A 35 4.81 27.27 -21.26
N GLY A 36 5.82 26.44 -20.99
CA GLY A 36 5.83 25.01 -21.30
C GLY A 36 4.72 24.20 -20.60
N VAL A 37 4.06 24.74 -19.58
CA VAL A 37 2.89 24.11 -18.95
C VAL A 37 1.71 24.00 -19.92
N ALA A 38 1.52 24.96 -20.81
CA ALA A 38 0.40 24.99 -21.75
C ALA A 38 0.44 23.81 -22.75
N PRO A 39 1.52 23.57 -23.52
CA PRO A 39 1.59 22.40 -24.41
C PRO A 39 1.51 21.06 -23.65
N LEU A 40 1.97 20.99 -22.40
CA LEU A 40 1.83 19.80 -21.56
C LEU A 40 0.33 19.53 -21.28
N LEU A 41 -0.42 20.52 -20.83
CA LEU A 41 -1.85 20.39 -20.54
C LEU A 41 -2.68 20.14 -21.81
N SER A 42 -2.40 20.87 -22.89
CA SER A 42 -3.06 20.63 -24.19
C SER A 42 -2.79 19.22 -24.70
N GLY A 43 -1.58 18.69 -24.47
CA GLY A 43 -1.25 17.31 -24.80
C GLY A 43 -2.09 16.30 -24.02
N TYR A 44 -2.26 16.50 -22.73
CA TYR A 44 -3.11 15.63 -21.90
C TYR A 44 -4.58 15.67 -22.33
N GLN A 45 -5.14 16.85 -22.69
CA GLN A 45 -6.50 16.97 -23.18
C GLN A 45 -6.71 16.30 -24.55
N ALA A 46 -5.70 16.38 -25.42
CA ALA A 46 -5.79 15.84 -26.77
C ALA A 46 -5.53 14.34 -26.85
N PHE A 47 -4.80 13.77 -25.89
CA PHE A 47 -4.34 12.39 -25.91
C PHE A 47 -5.50 11.38 -25.72
N ASP A 48 -6.42 11.66 -24.81
CA ASP A 48 -7.61 10.83 -24.57
C ASP A 48 -8.82 11.73 -24.34
N LYS A 49 -9.74 11.74 -25.28
CA LYS A 49 -10.95 12.58 -25.24
C LYS A 49 -12.01 12.09 -24.27
N ASP A 50 -11.89 10.86 -23.82
CA ASP A 50 -12.82 10.25 -22.86
C ASP A 50 -12.44 10.59 -21.41
N VAL A 51 -11.31 11.29 -21.23
CA VAL A 51 -10.83 11.77 -19.91
C VAL A 51 -11.07 13.26 -19.79
N THR A 52 -11.95 13.66 -18.89
CA THR A 52 -12.24 15.07 -18.60
C THR A 52 -11.27 15.61 -17.57
N ILE A 53 -10.46 16.62 -17.96
CA ILE A 53 -9.59 17.36 -17.05
C ILE A 53 -10.36 18.58 -16.55
N ALA A 54 -10.84 18.54 -15.30
CA ALA A 54 -11.67 19.57 -14.71
C ALA A 54 -10.88 20.71 -14.05
N GLY A 55 -9.56 20.54 -13.90
CA GLY A 55 -8.71 21.59 -13.35
C GLY A 55 -7.26 21.16 -13.18
N VAL A 56 -6.42 22.14 -12.86
CA VAL A 56 -5.01 21.95 -12.57
C VAL A 56 -4.60 22.61 -11.27
N ILE A 57 -3.77 21.89 -10.49
CA ILE A 57 -3.05 22.44 -9.34
C ILE A 57 -1.58 22.54 -9.72
N LEU A 58 -1.03 23.75 -9.64
CA LEU A 58 0.38 24.03 -9.86
C LEU A 58 1.14 23.79 -8.56
N ASN A 59 1.96 22.78 -8.52
CA ASN A 59 2.75 22.43 -7.33
C ASN A 59 4.19 22.93 -7.45
N LYS A 60 4.83 23.19 -6.31
CA LYS A 60 6.21 23.71 -6.18
C LYS A 60 6.45 25.04 -6.90
N VAL A 61 5.46 25.91 -6.91
CA VAL A 61 5.57 27.26 -7.48
C VAL A 61 6.63 28.07 -6.71
N ALA A 62 7.51 28.77 -7.43
CA ALA A 62 8.63 29.46 -6.81
C ALA A 62 8.25 30.80 -6.14
N GLY A 63 7.13 31.43 -6.56
CA GLY A 63 6.63 32.71 -6.02
C GLY A 63 5.66 33.36 -6.99
N GLU A 64 5.15 34.54 -6.63
CA GLU A 64 4.07 35.25 -7.34
C GLU A 64 4.35 35.51 -8.82
N ARG A 65 5.57 35.97 -9.16
CA ARG A 65 5.94 36.22 -10.56
C ARG A 65 5.92 34.92 -11.40
N HIS A 66 6.30 33.80 -10.78
CA HIS A 66 6.28 32.47 -11.43
C HIS A 66 4.85 31.99 -11.63
N GLU A 67 4.04 32.12 -10.60
CA GLU A 67 2.61 31.82 -10.60
C GLU A 67 1.88 32.59 -11.70
N SER A 68 2.01 33.93 -11.72
CA SER A 68 1.39 34.76 -12.73
C SER A 68 1.71 34.33 -14.16
N LYS A 69 2.96 33.95 -14.43
CA LYS A 69 3.35 33.47 -15.78
C LYS A 69 2.74 32.12 -16.14
N LEU A 70 2.61 31.23 -15.17
CA LEU A 70 2.00 29.91 -15.38
C LEU A 70 0.51 30.06 -15.63
N VAL A 71 -0.19 30.82 -14.78
CA VAL A 71 -1.63 31.06 -14.90
C VAL A 71 -1.95 31.73 -16.24
N GLN A 72 -1.26 32.84 -16.61
CA GLN A 72 -1.44 33.48 -17.90
C GLN A 72 -1.21 32.57 -19.10
N ALA A 73 -0.21 31.66 -19.02
CA ALA A 73 0.02 30.70 -20.09
C ALA A 73 -1.12 29.67 -20.19
N ILE A 74 -1.63 29.18 -19.08
CA ILE A 74 -2.73 28.22 -19.06
C ILE A 74 -4.01 28.85 -19.59
N GLU A 75 -4.40 30.00 -19.07
CA GLU A 75 -5.59 30.73 -19.48
C GLU A 75 -5.57 31.18 -20.97
N HIS A 76 -4.36 31.43 -21.51
CA HIS A 76 -4.22 31.84 -22.91
C HIS A 76 -4.31 30.67 -23.90
N TYR A 77 -3.82 29.48 -23.53
CA TYR A 77 -3.67 28.36 -24.45
C TYR A 77 -4.61 27.18 -24.18
N THR A 78 -5.29 27.17 -23.04
CA THR A 78 -6.22 26.12 -22.64
C THR A 78 -7.47 26.71 -21.98
N ASP A 79 -8.50 25.88 -21.83
CA ASP A 79 -9.71 26.16 -21.07
C ASP A 79 -9.73 25.49 -19.70
N ILE A 80 -8.58 24.91 -19.28
CA ILE A 80 -8.45 24.23 -17.98
C ILE A 80 -8.34 25.28 -16.86
N PRO A 81 -9.23 25.29 -15.88
CA PRO A 81 -9.12 26.20 -14.75
C PRO A 81 -7.93 25.85 -13.84
N VAL A 82 -7.22 26.87 -13.38
CA VAL A 82 -6.22 26.72 -12.32
C VAL A 82 -6.94 26.79 -10.98
N VAL A 83 -7.07 25.65 -10.31
CA VAL A 83 -7.77 25.51 -9.03
C VAL A 83 -6.85 25.59 -7.82
N GLY A 84 -5.56 25.78 -8.03
CA GLY A 84 -4.60 25.99 -6.96
C GLY A 84 -3.18 26.23 -7.44
N SER A 85 -2.40 26.96 -6.60
CA SER A 85 -0.99 27.28 -6.83
C SER A 85 -0.23 27.11 -5.54
N VAL A 86 0.29 25.88 -5.32
CA VAL A 86 0.99 25.50 -4.08
C VAL A 86 2.46 25.91 -4.18
N ARG A 87 2.90 26.77 -3.31
CA ARG A 87 4.29 27.24 -3.24
C ARG A 87 5.19 26.15 -2.70
N ARG A 88 6.43 26.13 -3.18
CA ARG A 88 7.47 25.24 -2.64
C ARG A 88 7.69 25.53 -1.17
N SER A 89 7.55 24.50 -0.33
CA SER A 89 7.78 24.58 1.10
C SER A 89 8.59 23.39 1.58
N LYS A 90 9.53 23.65 2.49
CA LYS A 90 10.26 22.57 3.18
C LYS A 90 9.36 21.81 4.16
N GLU A 91 8.28 22.46 4.62
CA GLU A 91 7.31 21.86 5.54
C GLU A 91 6.45 20.76 4.91
N LEU A 92 6.43 20.69 3.57
CA LEU A 92 5.71 19.67 2.80
C LEU A 92 6.61 18.52 2.35
N ILE A 93 7.88 18.52 2.75
CA ILE A 93 8.78 17.41 2.43
C ILE A 93 8.42 16.24 3.35
N ILE A 94 8.15 15.09 2.75
CA ILE A 94 7.96 13.83 3.45
C ILE A 94 9.22 13.01 3.22
N ASP A 95 9.81 12.51 4.30
CA ASP A 95 10.97 11.64 4.20
C ASP A 95 10.57 10.32 3.54
N GLU A 96 11.37 9.90 2.57
CA GLU A 96 11.17 8.68 1.84
C GLU A 96 12.07 7.57 2.38
N ARG A 97 11.56 6.36 2.41
CA ARG A 97 12.31 5.13 2.57
C ARG A 97 12.33 4.33 1.27
N HIS A 98 12.98 3.19 1.29
CA HIS A 98 13.10 2.31 0.10
C HIS A 98 11.76 1.84 -0.49
N LEU A 99 10.68 1.79 0.30
CA LEU A 99 9.32 1.48 -0.16
C LEU A 99 8.42 2.72 -0.33
N GLY A 100 8.98 3.93 -0.30
CA GLY A 100 8.23 5.17 -0.41
C GLY A 100 8.16 5.93 0.91
N LEU A 101 6.99 6.51 1.22
CA LEU A 101 6.82 7.40 2.38
C LEU A 101 6.87 6.64 3.70
N MET A 102 7.31 7.31 4.77
CA MET A 102 7.21 6.78 6.12
C MET A 102 5.75 6.59 6.53
N PRO A 103 5.36 5.39 6.99
CA PRO A 103 3.99 5.15 7.42
C PRO A 103 3.62 5.95 8.67
N ALA A 104 2.35 6.36 8.77
CA ALA A 104 1.86 7.17 9.87
C ALA A 104 1.93 6.46 11.24
N ASN A 105 1.90 5.13 11.26
CA ASN A 105 2.02 4.32 12.48
C ASN A 105 3.44 4.31 13.07
N GLU A 106 4.45 4.73 12.30
CA GLU A 106 5.84 4.75 12.78
C GLU A 106 6.26 6.09 13.39
N THR A 107 5.54 7.19 13.09
CA THR A 107 5.92 8.53 13.51
C THR A 107 4.86 9.18 14.40
N PRO A 108 5.15 9.44 15.69
CA PRO A 108 4.26 10.20 16.59
C PRO A 108 3.93 11.60 16.04
N GLU A 109 4.79 12.14 15.18
CA GLU A 109 4.69 13.49 14.62
C GLU A 109 3.86 13.55 13.33
N SER A 110 3.41 12.40 12.80
CA SER A 110 2.65 12.34 11.54
C SER A 110 1.37 13.19 11.59
N GLN A 111 0.65 13.23 12.71
CA GLN A 111 -0.55 14.07 12.85
C GLN A 111 -0.22 15.56 12.76
N ASN A 112 0.90 15.98 13.34
CA ASN A 112 1.36 17.38 13.24
C ASN A 112 1.74 17.73 11.82
N PHE A 113 2.40 16.82 11.09
CA PHE A 113 2.70 17.00 9.68
C PHE A 113 1.40 17.12 8.85
N ILE A 114 0.45 16.20 9.05
CA ILE A 114 -0.86 16.22 8.35
C ILE A 114 -1.57 17.55 8.58
N ASN A 115 -1.62 18.04 9.81
CA ASN A 115 -2.27 19.31 10.14
C ASN A 115 -1.59 20.50 9.47
N ARG A 116 -0.25 20.55 9.44
CA ARG A 116 0.51 21.59 8.73
C ARG A 116 0.28 21.53 7.23
N ALA A 117 0.36 20.35 6.64
CA ALA A 117 0.13 20.14 5.22
C ALA A 117 -1.29 20.52 4.81
N ALA A 118 -2.29 20.11 5.58
CA ALA A 118 -3.70 20.45 5.35
C ALA A 118 -3.91 21.97 5.35
N LYS A 119 -3.37 22.69 6.33
CA LYS A 119 -3.43 24.15 6.38
C LYS A 119 -2.75 24.80 5.18
N HIS A 120 -1.54 24.36 4.85
CA HIS A 120 -0.78 24.89 3.74
C HIS A 120 -1.49 24.73 2.38
N ILE A 121 -2.17 23.60 2.18
CA ILE A 121 -2.96 23.32 0.99
C ILE A 121 -4.26 24.15 0.98
N ALA A 122 -4.98 24.19 2.10
CA ALA A 122 -6.24 24.92 2.20
C ALA A 122 -6.10 26.42 1.91
N ASP A 123 -4.95 27.01 2.25
CA ASP A 123 -4.65 28.42 2.00
C ASP A 123 -4.32 28.73 0.52
N GLN A 124 -4.08 27.71 -0.33
CA GLN A 124 -3.53 27.86 -1.68
C GLN A 124 -4.31 27.10 -2.78
N VAL A 125 -5.35 26.38 -2.40
CA VAL A 125 -6.18 25.59 -3.31
C VAL A 125 -7.65 25.93 -3.08
N ASP A 126 -8.38 26.19 -4.15
CA ASP A 126 -9.83 26.37 -4.09
C ASP A 126 -10.52 25.01 -3.90
N LEU A 127 -10.70 24.63 -2.64
CA LEU A 127 -11.36 23.39 -2.27
C LEU A 127 -12.83 23.36 -2.70
N SER A 128 -13.50 24.53 -2.80
CA SER A 128 -14.88 24.60 -3.24
C SER A 128 -15.00 24.27 -4.71
N ALA A 129 -14.09 24.81 -5.55
CA ALA A 129 -14.01 24.46 -6.97
C ALA A 129 -13.71 22.97 -7.18
N LEU A 130 -12.81 22.38 -6.36
CA LEU A 130 -12.53 20.93 -6.40
C LEU A 130 -13.76 20.09 -6.11
N LEU A 131 -14.52 20.42 -5.08
CA LEU A 131 -15.74 19.72 -4.73
C LEU A 131 -16.83 19.88 -5.78
N ALA A 132 -16.94 21.07 -6.38
CA ALA A 132 -17.91 21.35 -7.43
C ALA A 132 -17.57 20.65 -8.77
N SER A 133 -16.30 20.38 -9.04
CA SER A 133 -15.86 19.70 -10.27
C SER A 133 -16.22 18.22 -10.33
N ASN A 134 -16.52 17.61 -9.18
CA ASN A 134 -16.86 16.19 -9.09
C ASN A 134 -18.32 16.02 -8.67
N GLN A 135 -19.22 15.94 -9.66
CA GLN A 135 -20.65 15.72 -9.45
C GLN A 135 -21.07 14.28 -9.76
N THR A 136 -20.17 13.34 -9.60
CA THR A 136 -20.46 11.92 -9.84
C THR A 136 -21.55 11.44 -8.88
N THR A 137 -22.63 10.92 -9.42
CA THR A 137 -23.68 10.31 -8.62
C THR A 137 -23.21 8.93 -8.16
N ILE A 138 -22.77 8.85 -6.90
CA ILE A 138 -22.40 7.57 -6.30
C ILE A 138 -23.67 6.72 -6.17
N LYS A 139 -23.72 5.58 -6.86
CA LYS A 139 -24.76 4.60 -6.61
C LYS A 139 -24.62 4.08 -5.19
N PRO A 140 -25.71 4.04 -4.40
CA PRO A 140 -25.64 3.47 -3.06
C PRO A 140 -25.08 2.05 -3.13
N LEU A 141 -24.04 1.77 -2.35
CA LEU A 141 -23.59 0.41 -2.17
C LEU A 141 -24.71 -0.41 -1.51
N PRO A 142 -24.87 -1.70 -1.85
CA PRO A 142 -25.79 -2.55 -1.14
C PRO A 142 -25.49 -2.49 0.37
N PRO A 143 -26.51 -2.55 1.22
CA PRO A 143 -26.31 -2.49 2.65
C PRO A 143 -25.40 -3.65 3.09
N VAL A 144 -24.36 -3.33 3.83
CA VAL A 144 -23.51 -4.33 4.47
C VAL A 144 -24.36 -5.08 5.49
N VAL A 145 -24.50 -6.39 5.31
CA VAL A 145 -25.17 -7.24 6.30
C VAL A 145 -24.20 -7.45 7.45
N ASN A 146 -24.39 -6.72 8.53
CA ASN A 146 -23.59 -6.91 9.72
C ASN A 146 -24.10 -8.13 10.51
N HIS A 147 -23.25 -9.12 10.68
CA HIS A 147 -23.53 -10.21 11.60
C HIS A 147 -23.34 -9.72 13.04
N THR A 148 -24.41 -9.74 13.83
CA THR A 148 -24.41 -9.23 15.20
C THR A 148 -23.76 -10.17 16.21
N THR A 149 -23.62 -11.45 15.86
CA THR A 149 -23.02 -12.46 16.75
C THR A 149 -21.57 -12.68 16.36
N LYS A 150 -20.65 -12.22 17.18
CA LYS A 150 -19.21 -12.47 17.00
C LYS A 150 -18.90 -13.92 17.35
N THR A 151 -18.47 -14.70 16.35
CA THR A 151 -18.24 -16.13 16.48
C THR A 151 -16.77 -16.51 16.48
N LEU A 152 -15.91 -15.69 15.89
CA LEU A 152 -14.47 -15.93 15.78
C LEU A 152 -13.69 -14.70 16.26
N THR A 153 -12.53 -14.96 16.84
CA THR A 153 -11.57 -13.93 17.25
C THR A 153 -10.27 -14.11 16.45
N VAL A 154 -9.84 -13.05 15.77
CA VAL A 154 -8.58 -13.01 15.03
C VAL A 154 -7.62 -12.07 15.72
N ALA A 155 -6.44 -12.57 16.10
CA ALA A 155 -5.34 -11.73 16.56
C ALA A 155 -4.67 -11.07 15.36
N VAL A 156 -4.47 -9.75 15.43
CA VAL A 156 -3.88 -8.94 14.34
C VAL A 156 -2.66 -8.20 14.88
N ALA A 157 -1.49 -8.42 14.28
CA ALA A 157 -0.28 -7.68 14.63
C ALA A 157 -0.42 -6.22 14.19
N LYS A 158 -0.31 -5.25 15.10
CA LYS A 158 -0.44 -3.83 14.77
C LYS A 158 0.44 -2.97 15.65
N ASP A 159 1.57 -2.54 15.11
CA ASP A 159 2.58 -1.74 15.79
C ASP A 159 3.45 -1.00 14.77
N SER A 160 4.66 -0.53 15.15
CA SER A 160 5.57 0.15 14.23
C SER A 160 6.28 -0.78 13.24
N ALA A 161 6.26 -2.10 13.45
CA ALA A 161 6.79 -3.07 12.49
C ALA A 161 5.73 -3.56 11.50
N PHE A 162 4.45 -3.63 11.92
CA PHE A 162 3.33 -4.15 11.14
C PHE A 162 2.15 -3.18 11.14
N GLY A 163 1.84 -2.62 9.99
CA GLY A 163 0.80 -1.58 9.87
C GLY A 163 0.11 -1.51 8.52
N PHE A 164 0.47 -2.37 7.57
CA PHE A 164 -0.13 -2.37 6.24
C PHE A 164 -1.36 -3.25 6.21
N TYR A 165 -2.49 -2.63 6.54
CA TYR A 165 -3.81 -3.23 6.47
C TYR A 165 -4.73 -2.32 5.68
N TYR A 166 -5.48 -2.89 4.76
CA TYR A 166 -6.57 -2.16 4.11
C TYR A 166 -7.74 -2.06 5.08
N SER A 167 -8.24 -0.83 5.26
CA SER A 167 -9.39 -0.60 6.15
C SER A 167 -10.62 -1.41 5.74
N ASP A 168 -10.81 -1.58 4.43
CA ASP A 168 -11.94 -2.34 3.88
C ASP A 168 -11.85 -3.82 4.23
N ASP A 169 -10.64 -4.41 4.26
CA ASP A 169 -10.44 -5.80 4.68
C ASP A 169 -10.77 -5.97 6.17
N LEU A 170 -10.29 -5.05 7.02
CA LEU A 170 -10.61 -5.07 8.45
C LEU A 170 -12.11 -4.90 8.70
N ASN A 171 -12.76 -3.97 8.00
CA ASN A 171 -14.20 -3.77 8.05
C ASN A 171 -14.98 -5.00 7.55
N ALA A 172 -14.46 -5.69 6.54
CA ALA A 172 -15.07 -6.93 6.03
C ALA A 172 -15.04 -8.03 7.09
N PHE A 173 -13.94 -8.22 7.81
CA PHE A 173 -13.88 -9.15 8.95
C PHE A 173 -14.93 -8.82 10.00
N GLU A 174 -15.03 -7.55 10.42
CA GLU A 174 -16.00 -7.12 11.41
C GLU A 174 -17.44 -7.31 10.93
N SER A 175 -17.72 -7.03 9.66
CA SER A 175 -19.04 -7.22 9.06
C SER A 175 -19.46 -8.69 9.01
N LEU A 176 -18.51 -9.59 8.90
CA LEU A 176 -18.72 -11.04 8.95
C LEU A 176 -18.85 -11.57 10.39
N GLY A 177 -18.82 -10.70 11.41
CA GLY A 177 -18.94 -11.08 12.81
C GLY A 177 -17.63 -11.57 13.44
N VAL A 178 -16.49 -11.24 12.85
CA VAL A 178 -15.18 -11.52 13.42
C VAL A 178 -14.81 -10.44 14.46
N ASN A 179 -14.29 -10.87 15.60
CA ASN A 179 -13.73 -9.98 16.60
C ASN A 179 -12.22 -9.80 16.33
N LEU A 180 -11.77 -8.61 15.97
CA LEU A 180 -10.36 -8.30 15.79
C LEU A 180 -9.74 -7.87 17.12
N VAL A 181 -8.69 -8.56 17.55
CA VAL A 181 -7.91 -8.22 18.76
C VAL A 181 -6.47 -7.91 18.32
N TYR A 182 -6.09 -6.66 18.52
CA TYR A 182 -4.75 -6.21 18.12
C TYR A 182 -3.73 -6.53 19.20
N PHE A 183 -2.50 -6.85 18.77
CA PHE A 183 -1.34 -7.03 19.64
C PHE A 183 -0.09 -6.35 19.08
N ASP A 184 0.83 -6.00 19.97
CA ASP A 184 2.08 -5.28 19.67
C ASP A 184 3.24 -6.27 19.71
N THR A 185 3.84 -6.56 18.55
CA THR A 185 4.94 -7.55 18.45
C THR A 185 6.21 -7.12 19.17
N LEU A 186 6.33 -5.84 19.49
CA LEU A 186 7.51 -5.27 20.16
C LEU A 186 7.37 -5.26 21.68
N LYS A 187 6.12 -5.33 22.22
CA LYS A 187 5.85 -5.16 23.66
C LYS A 187 5.13 -6.35 24.29
N ASP A 188 4.17 -6.94 23.59
CA ASP A 188 3.39 -8.05 24.15
C ASP A 188 4.26 -9.30 24.23
N THR A 189 4.11 -10.05 25.31
CA THR A 189 4.90 -11.25 25.55
C THR A 189 4.21 -12.54 25.10
N GLN A 190 2.92 -12.46 24.78
CA GLN A 190 2.09 -13.59 24.34
C GLN A 190 0.99 -13.10 23.39
N LEU A 191 0.54 -13.96 22.49
CA LEU A 191 -0.64 -13.72 21.68
C LEU A 191 -1.90 -13.62 22.55
N PRO A 192 -2.81 -12.69 22.24
CA PRO A 192 -4.13 -12.71 22.84
C PRO A 192 -4.85 -14.03 22.52
N LYS A 193 -5.83 -14.39 23.37
CA LYS A 193 -6.68 -15.56 23.09
C LYS A 193 -7.44 -15.31 21.79
N SER A 194 -7.22 -16.17 20.80
CA SER A 194 -7.77 -16.04 19.45
C SER A 194 -7.94 -17.39 18.77
N ASP A 195 -8.80 -17.43 17.77
CA ASP A 195 -9.09 -18.60 16.94
C ASP A 195 -8.24 -18.62 15.66
N ALA A 196 -7.66 -17.47 15.29
CA ALA A 196 -6.74 -17.33 14.16
C ALA A 196 -5.78 -16.15 14.36
N LEU A 197 -4.70 -16.13 13.56
CA LEU A 197 -3.67 -15.09 13.56
C LEU A 197 -3.54 -14.47 12.17
N PHE A 198 -3.51 -13.13 12.12
CA PHE A 198 -3.24 -12.36 10.93
C PHE A 198 -2.05 -11.43 11.15
N ILE A 199 -0.98 -11.58 10.35
CA ILE A 199 0.19 -10.70 10.35
C ILE A 199 0.34 -10.12 8.96
N GLY A 200 -0.03 -8.86 8.81
CA GLY A 200 0.04 -8.13 7.54
C GLY A 200 1.44 -7.67 7.18
N GLY A 201 1.50 -6.81 6.19
CA GLY A 201 2.73 -6.16 5.76
C GLY A 201 3.23 -5.08 6.72
N GLY A 202 4.45 -4.65 6.48
CA GLY A 202 5.13 -3.63 7.27
C GLY A 202 6.62 -3.62 7.01
N PHE A 203 7.37 -3.00 7.93
CA PHE A 203 8.82 -2.88 7.85
C PHE A 203 9.51 -3.51 9.07
N PRO A 204 9.43 -4.85 9.26
CA PRO A 204 10.08 -5.51 10.39
C PRO A 204 11.60 -5.28 10.40
N GLU A 205 12.23 -5.04 9.24
CA GLU A 205 13.66 -4.73 9.15
C GLU A 205 14.07 -3.44 9.86
N THR A 206 13.12 -2.57 10.20
CA THR A 206 13.39 -1.35 10.98
C THR A 206 13.37 -1.57 12.49
N GLN A 207 12.88 -2.74 12.95
CA GLN A 207 12.65 -3.08 14.35
C GLN A 207 13.33 -4.40 14.75
N LEU A 208 14.37 -4.84 14.01
CA LEU A 208 14.95 -6.19 14.14
C LEU A 208 15.46 -6.52 15.56
N ASP A 209 16.10 -5.57 16.22
CA ASP A 209 16.62 -5.79 17.58
C ASP A 209 15.44 -6.08 18.53
N ALA A 210 14.44 -5.21 18.56
CA ALA A 210 13.29 -5.35 19.46
C ALA A 210 12.46 -6.62 19.15
N LEU A 211 12.24 -6.91 17.87
CA LEU A 211 11.55 -8.14 17.46
C LEU A 211 12.31 -9.40 17.90
N SER A 212 13.63 -9.42 17.69
CA SER A 212 14.46 -10.58 18.03
C SER A 212 14.67 -10.75 19.53
N GLU A 213 14.66 -9.67 20.30
CA GLU A 213 14.76 -9.72 21.77
C GLU A 213 13.48 -10.23 22.42
N ASN A 214 12.31 -10.08 21.78
CA ASN A 214 11.04 -10.54 22.32
C ASN A 214 10.84 -12.07 22.17
N GLN A 215 11.77 -12.84 22.74
CA GLN A 215 11.81 -14.31 22.65
C GLN A 215 10.54 -14.98 23.20
N SER A 216 9.88 -14.35 24.17
CA SER A 216 8.63 -14.87 24.76
C SER A 216 7.54 -14.93 23.70
N LEU A 217 7.28 -13.83 23.00
CA LEU A 217 6.26 -13.76 21.95
C LEU A 217 6.63 -14.64 20.74
N LEU A 218 7.90 -14.63 20.31
CA LEU A 218 8.37 -15.50 19.21
C LEU A 218 8.08 -16.97 19.50
N THR A 219 8.35 -17.40 20.73
CA THR A 219 8.10 -18.78 21.16
C THR A 219 6.61 -19.11 21.25
N ASP A 220 5.81 -18.18 21.78
CA ASP A 220 4.36 -18.36 21.91
C ASP A 220 3.70 -18.48 20.53
N ILE A 221 4.03 -17.57 19.59
CA ILE A 221 3.55 -17.62 18.20
C ILE A 221 3.91 -18.96 17.56
N LYS A 222 5.19 -19.35 17.63
CA LYS A 222 5.65 -20.62 17.07
C LYS A 222 4.88 -21.80 17.61
N THR A 223 4.76 -21.89 18.92
CA THR A 223 4.07 -22.99 19.60
C THR A 223 2.61 -23.09 19.18
N LYS A 224 1.91 -21.95 19.10
CA LYS A 224 0.50 -21.92 18.73
C LYS A 224 0.28 -22.28 17.25
N ILE A 225 1.13 -21.79 16.34
CA ILE A 225 1.03 -22.16 14.93
C ILE A 225 1.33 -23.66 14.74
N GLU A 226 2.37 -24.18 15.38
CA GLU A 226 2.71 -25.62 15.34
C GLU A 226 1.62 -26.49 15.99
N ALA A 227 0.85 -25.94 16.92
CA ALA A 227 -0.33 -26.59 17.50
C ALA A 227 -1.60 -26.47 16.61
N GLY A 228 -1.50 -25.83 15.45
CA GLY A 228 -2.59 -25.74 14.47
C GLY A 228 -3.39 -24.43 14.48
N LEU A 229 -2.89 -23.36 15.09
CA LEU A 229 -3.55 -22.05 14.99
C LEU A 229 -3.57 -21.59 13.52
N PRO A 230 -4.76 -21.43 12.89
CA PRO A 230 -4.86 -20.91 11.54
C PRO A 230 -4.18 -19.55 11.44
N THR A 231 -3.24 -19.42 10.50
CA THR A 231 -2.42 -18.22 10.37
C THR A 231 -2.33 -17.77 8.93
N TYR A 232 -2.58 -16.48 8.70
CA TYR A 232 -2.29 -15.82 7.44
C TYR A 232 -1.21 -14.75 7.68
N ALA A 233 -0.17 -14.77 6.86
CA ALA A 233 0.91 -13.80 6.94
C ALA A 233 1.36 -13.37 5.54
N GLU A 234 1.58 -12.09 5.33
CA GLU A 234 2.00 -11.54 4.05
C GLU A 234 3.13 -10.53 4.20
N CYS A 235 3.97 -10.41 3.17
CA CYS A 235 5.05 -9.44 3.08
C CYS A 235 5.94 -9.45 4.34
N GLY A 236 5.91 -8.38 5.15
CA GLY A 236 6.62 -8.31 6.45
C GLY A 236 6.25 -9.44 7.41
N GLY A 237 4.98 -9.87 7.42
CA GLY A 237 4.53 -10.99 8.23
C GLY A 237 5.17 -12.33 7.82
N LEU A 238 5.36 -12.58 6.52
CA LEU A 238 6.12 -13.74 6.04
C LEU A 238 7.59 -13.69 6.51
N MET A 239 8.21 -12.51 6.44
CA MET A 239 9.57 -12.31 6.93
C MET A 239 9.68 -12.63 8.42
N TYR A 240 8.73 -12.18 9.23
CA TYR A 240 8.69 -12.42 10.67
C TYR A 240 8.49 -13.90 11.03
N LEU A 241 7.75 -14.65 10.22
CA LEU A 241 7.56 -16.08 10.41
C LEU A 241 8.75 -16.94 9.94
N SER A 242 9.70 -16.38 9.18
CA SER A 242 10.95 -17.06 8.78
C SER A 242 11.87 -17.34 9.98
N ARG A 243 12.96 -18.09 9.78
CA ARG A 243 13.94 -18.36 10.85
C ARG A 243 14.65 -17.12 11.34
N GLN A 244 15.00 -16.27 10.39
CA GLN A 244 15.74 -15.02 10.66
C GLN A 244 15.57 -14.02 9.53
N ILE A 245 15.80 -12.75 9.85
CA ILE A 245 15.94 -11.66 8.87
C ILE A 245 17.38 -11.19 8.89
N THR A 246 18.03 -11.18 7.73
CA THR A 246 19.37 -10.61 7.55
C THR A 246 19.28 -9.26 6.85
N HIS A 247 19.75 -8.23 7.52
CA HIS A 247 19.78 -6.86 7.00
C HIS A 247 21.15 -6.24 7.29
N GLN A 248 21.79 -5.59 6.30
CA GLN A 248 23.11 -4.94 6.44
C GLN A 248 24.19 -5.86 7.06
N GLY A 249 24.16 -7.14 6.70
CA GLY A 249 25.12 -8.15 7.16
C GLY A 249 24.90 -8.67 8.59
N LYS A 250 23.83 -8.24 9.28
CA LYS A 250 23.43 -8.76 10.59
C LYS A 250 22.19 -9.61 10.47
N SER A 251 22.18 -10.75 11.14
CA SER A 251 21.02 -11.67 11.20
C SER A 251 20.34 -11.59 12.55
N HIS A 252 19.01 -11.48 12.53
CA HIS A 252 18.17 -11.40 13.72
C HIS A 252 17.16 -12.54 13.68
N LYS A 253 17.13 -13.32 14.76
CA LYS A 253 16.24 -14.47 14.89
C LYS A 253 14.78 -14.03 14.92
N MET A 254 13.92 -14.75 14.19
CA MET A 254 12.48 -14.54 14.12
C MET A 254 11.71 -15.76 14.61
N VAL A 255 10.42 -15.86 14.31
CA VAL A 255 9.54 -16.93 14.82
C VAL A 255 10.03 -18.32 14.41
N GLY A 256 10.47 -18.50 13.17
CA GLY A 256 11.05 -19.76 12.69
C GLY A 256 10.02 -20.87 12.47
N VAL A 257 8.80 -20.54 12.10
CA VAL A 257 7.78 -21.49 11.62
C VAL A 257 8.04 -21.87 10.17
N ILE A 258 8.41 -20.87 9.35
CA ILE A 258 8.80 -21.06 7.95
C ILE A 258 10.28 -21.43 7.92
N GLU A 259 10.59 -22.59 7.33
CA GLU A 259 11.95 -23.12 7.22
C GLU A 259 12.73 -22.44 6.09
N ALA A 260 12.88 -21.14 6.21
CA ALA A 260 13.60 -20.28 5.29
C ALA A 260 14.25 -19.12 6.04
N ASP A 261 15.24 -18.49 5.42
CA ASP A 261 15.91 -17.31 5.90
C ASP A 261 15.54 -16.11 5.00
N THR A 262 15.16 -15.00 5.60
CA THR A 262 14.87 -13.77 4.87
C THR A 262 16.15 -12.94 4.70
N LEU A 263 16.49 -12.59 3.47
CA LEU A 263 17.58 -11.67 3.15
C LEU A 263 17.03 -10.37 2.56
N MET A 264 17.32 -9.25 3.22
CA MET A 264 17.04 -7.91 2.68
C MET A 264 18.04 -7.54 1.58
N THR A 265 17.55 -6.88 0.53
CA THR A 265 18.33 -6.50 -0.64
C THR A 265 18.26 -4.98 -0.87
N PRO A 266 19.31 -4.36 -1.46
CA PRO A 266 19.33 -2.93 -1.71
C PRO A 266 18.45 -2.51 -2.91
N LYS A 267 17.98 -3.47 -3.70
CA LYS A 267 17.09 -3.26 -4.86
C LYS A 267 15.82 -4.08 -4.69
N PRO A 268 14.68 -3.61 -5.21
CA PRO A 268 13.45 -4.40 -5.19
C PRO A 268 13.66 -5.74 -5.91
N ILE A 269 13.16 -6.81 -5.31
CA ILE A 269 13.13 -8.16 -5.91
C ILE A 269 11.84 -8.33 -6.70
N GLY A 270 10.69 -8.07 -6.08
CA GLY A 270 9.39 -8.05 -6.74
C GLY A 270 8.82 -6.64 -6.77
N ARG A 271 8.29 -6.22 -7.93
CA ARG A 271 7.65 -4.92 -8.09
C ARG A 271 6.63 -4.96 -9.22
N GLY A 272 5.38 -4.73 -8.87
CA GLY A 272 4.31 -4.53 -9.83
C GLY A 272 3.13 -5.46 -9.63
N TYR A 273 2.29 -5.59 -10.66
CA TYR A 273 1.12 -6.44 -10.62
C TYR A 273 1.47 -7.89 -10.91
N VAL A 274 0.96 -8.78 -10.08
CA VAL A 274 1.11 -10.23 -10.21
C VAL A 274 -0.19 -10.90 -10.64
N GLN A 275 -0.04 -12.02 -11.32
CA GLN A 275 -1.15 -12.93 -11.61
C GLN A 275 -0.80 -14.30 -11.06
N LEU A 276 -1.68 -14.84 -10.24
CA LEU A 276 -1.52 -16.11 -9.55
C LEU A 276 -2.60 -17.09 -10.00
N ALA A 277 -2.25 -18.36 -10.10
CA ALA A 277 -3.19 -19.46 -10.25
C ALA A 277 -3.14 -20.36 -9.00
N PRO A 278 -4.29 -20.71 -8.39
CA PRO A 278 -4.29 -21.61 -7.25
C PRO A 278 -3.82 -23.00 -7.64
N THR A 279 -3.00 -23.60 -6.79
CA THR A 279 -2.60 -25.01 -6.93
C THR A 279 -3.69 -25.94 -6.40
N ASN A 280 -3.54 -27.25 -6.62
CA ASN A 280 -4.41 -28.26 -6.01
C ASN A 280 -4.24 -28.39 -4.48
N LYS A 281 -3.27 -27.70 -3.89
CA LYS A 281 -3.03 -27.65 -2.44
C LYS A 281 -3.56 -26.38 -1.79
N HIS A 282 -4.19 -25.50 -2.59
CA HIS A 282 -4.74 -24.25 -2.06
C HIS A 282 -5.72 -24.52 -0.91
N PRO A 283 -5.59 -23.84 0.25
CA PRO A 283 -6.34 -24.20 1.46
C PRO A 283 -7.85 -23.84 1.36
N TRP A 284 -8.23 -22.92 0.47
CA TRP A 284 -9.62 -22.48 0.30
C TRP A 284 -10.27 -23.20 -0.89
N SER A 285 -11.45 -23.76 -0.67
CA SER A 285 -12.17 -24.53 -1.69
C SER A 285 -12.76 -23.68 -2.82
N GLU A 286 -13.12 -22.44 -2.51
CA GLU A 286 -13.71 -21.50 -3.46
C GLU A 286 -12.77 -20.34 -3.73
N VAL A 287 -11.88 -20.51 -4.68
CA VAL A 287 -10.93 -19.49 -5.09
C VAL A 287 -11.02 -19.28 -6.60
N ALA A 288 -10.86 -18.03 -7.03
CA ALA A 288 -10.84 -17.69 -8.44
C ALA A 288 -9.71 -18.43 -9.16
N LYS A 289 -9.97 -18.91 -10.41
CA LYS A 289 -8.94 -19.57 -11.23
C LYS A 289 -7.74 -18.71 -11.53
N LYS A 290 -7.90 -17.41 -11.48
CA LYS A 290 -6.84 -16.39 -11.61
C LYS A 290 -7.07 -15.31 -10.59
N ILE A 291 -6.02 -14.99 -9.84
CA ILE A 291 -6.01 -13.96 -8.82
C ILE A 291 -5.08 -12.85 -9.28
N TYR A 292 -5.56 -11.63 -9.20
CA TYR A 292 -4.78 -10.42 -9.46
C TYR A 292 -4.36 -9.82 -8.14
N ALA A 293 -3.07 -9.57 -7.98
CA ALA A 293 -2.49 -9.00 -6.79
C ALA A 293 -1.35 -8.04 -7.18
N HIS A 294 -0.66 -7.50 -6.21
CA HIS A 294 0.58 -6.76 -6.43
C HIS A 294 1.65 -7.28 -5.46
N GLU A 295 2.89 -7.09 -5.86
CA GLU A 295 4.05 -7.34 -5.02
C GLU A 295 4.95 -6.10 -5.00
N PHE A 296 5.50 -5.80 -3.84
CA PHE A 296 6.51 -4.76 -3.71
C PHE A 296 7.38 -5.05 -2.49
N HIS A 297 8.51 -5.69 -2.71
CA HIS A 297 9.39 -6.11 -1.62
C HIS A 297 10.88 -6.04 -2.00
N TYR A 298 11.70 -5.76 -0.97
CA TYR A 298 13.16 -5.70 -1.02
C TYR A 298 13.78 -6.89 -0.28
N SER A 299 13.08 -8.00 -0.24
CA SER A 299 13.51 -9.22 0.44
C SER A 299 13.31 -10.43 -0.44
N LYS A 300 14.10 -11.46 -0.20
CA LYS A 300 13.95 -12.80 -0.76
C LYS A 300 14.10 -13.85 0.33
N LEU A 301 13.53 -15.01 0.10
CA LEU A 301 13.75 -16.16 0.94
C LEU A 301 14.90 -17.02 0.40
N GLU A 302 15.78 -17.44 1.30
CA GLU A 302 16.89 -18.36 1.03
C GLU A 302 16.75 -19.60 1.91
N ASN A 303 17.45 -20.65 1.55
CA ASN A 303 17.48 -21.92 2.31
C ASN A 303 16.08 -22.49 2.58
N LEU A 304 15.16 -22.35 1.63
CA LEU A 304 13.84 -22.96 1.68
C LEU A 304 13.94 -24.48 1.68
N ASP A 305 13.13 -25.14 2.53
CA ASP A 305 12.98 -26.59 2.46
C ASP A 305 12.46 -26.99 1.07
N PRO A 306 13.14 -27.90 0.35
CA PRO A 306 12.68 -28.41 -0.95
C PRO A 306 11.29 -29.05 -0.90
N LYS A 307 10.82 -29.46 0.27
CA LYS A 307 9.48 -30.04 0.49
C LYS A 307 8.39 -29.00 0.70
N THR A 308 8.73 -27.72 0.68
CA THR A 308 7.75 -26.62 0.86
C THR A 308 6.61 -26.73 -0.14
N HIS A 309 5.39 -26.61 0.35
CA HIS A 309 4.19 -26.58 -0.46
C HIS A 309 3.73 -25.13 -0.69
N TYR A 310 3.08 -24.90 -1.81
CA TYR A 310 2.65 -23.55 -2.22
C TYR A 310 1.18 -23.55 -2.62
N ALA A 311 0.50 -22.48 -2.24
CA ALA A 311 -0.89 -22.25 -2.61
C ALA A 311 -1.06 -21.83 -4.07
N TYR A 312 -0.04 -21.16 -4.64
CA TYR A 312 -0.14 -20.54 -5.95
C TYR A 312 1.04 -20.88 -6.87
N GLU A 313 0.72 -20.96 -8.17
CA GLU A 313 1.66 -20.79 -9.28
C GLU A 313 1.67 -19.33 -9.71
N VAL A 314 2.85 -18.76 -9.98
CA VAL A 314 3.01 -17.39 -10.46
C VAL A 314 2.94 -17.40 -11.98
N LEU A 315 1.87 -16.84 -12.54
CA LEU A 315 1.68 -16.68 -13.99
C LEU A 315 2.37 -15.41 -14.51
N ARG A 316 2.44 -14.37 -13.67
CA ARG A 316 3.14 -13.11 -13.88
C ARG A 316 3.59 -12.58 -12.54
N GLY A 317 4.83 -12.11 -12.43
CA GLY A 317 5.45 -11.61 -11.20
C GLY A 317 6.64 -12.45 -10.78
N VAL A 318 7.10 -12.25 -9.56
CA VAL A 318 8.25 -12.93 -8.97
C VAL A 318 7.80 -13.96 -7.93
N GLY A 319 6.91 -13.58 -7.01
CA GLY A 319 6.51 -14.42 -5.89
C GLY A 319 7.68 -14.82 -5.00
N VAL A 320 7.62 -16.01 -4.41
CA VAL A 320 8.66 -16.51 -3.49
C VAL A 320 9.92 -16.96 -4.25
N ASP A 321 9.76 -17.61 -5.40
CA ASP A 321 10.87 -18.26 -6.12
C ASP A 321 10.82 -18.12 -7.66
N ASN A 322 10.20 -17.09 -8.18
CA ASN A 322 9.93 -16.80 -9.59
C ASN A 322 8.95 -17.78 -10.28
N LYS A 323 8.33 -18.68 -9.54
CA LYS A 323 7.37 -19.68 -10.07
C LYS A 323 6.19 -19.90 -9.16
N ARG A 324 6.37 -19.75 -7.86
CA ARG A 324 5.40 -20.15 -6.85
C ARG A 324 5.27 -19.09 -5.76
N ASP A 325 4.11 -19.08 -5.12
CA ASP A 325 3.81 -18.18 -4.00
C ASP A 325 2.85 -18.83 -2.99
N GLY A 326 2.70 -18.19 -1.83
CA GLY A 326 1.83 -18.65 -0.76
C GLY A 326 2.34 -19.96 -0.14
N ILE A 327 3.37 -19.85 0.72
CA ILE A 327 3.92 -21.00 1.45
C ILE A 327 2.83 -21.61 2.33
N LEU A 328 2.66 -22.92 2.22
CA LEU A 328 1.76 -23.70 3.05
C LEU A 328 2.56 -24.50 4.08
N LYS A 329 2.17 -24.34 5.34
CA LYS A 329 2.67 -25.10 6.47
C LYS A 329 1.49 -25.86 7.09
N HIS A 330 1.53 -27.21 7.01
CA HIS A 330 0.51 -28.20 7.43
C HIS A 330 -0.68 -28.40 6.53
#